data_2ff02e14322040aa1fc9bcdd923146a3
#
_entry.id   2ff02e14322040aa1fc9bcdd923146a3
#
_cell.length_a   1.000
_cell.length_b   1.000
_cell.length_c   1.000
_cell.angle_alpha   90.00
_cell.angle_beta   90.00
_cell.angle_gamma   90.00
#
_symmetry.space_group_name_H-M   'P 1'
#
loop_
_entity.id
_entity.type
_entity.pdbx_description
1 polymer ?
#
loop_
_entity_poly.entity_id
_entity_poly.type
_entity_poly.pdbx_seq_one_letter_code
_entity_poly.pdbx_strand_id
1 'polypeptide(L)'
;MKKNLIFAVVVAVAIAAAGADENYATEAELPRIDALVFKSEGSLVYGQVLVPSSRFAGARPCVIFCHGFAGFTRWDDVAHDLCRAGVAVVIPHHRGAWGSEGEYTVTGCIRDAENLARWATGADFAAKYQTDTNAVYLVGHSMGGNSVVNAAARMGGVKGVVLIAPCDIGFMSEQMRRDELTRFLIGEGLHVLHRASDEAVVDDIERNAASMRFSRAARSLAGVGVFLATGEYDMVVPTKPLDMFWDALPNDGARRIRKSYRATHSLMGCRRALARDLVEFIKFPLPSAGDGAEASRCGIIFANSRKDPHR
;
A
#
# COMPACT_ATOMS: atom_id res chain seq x y z
N MET A 1 27.48 17.22 23.71
CA MET A 1 27.51 17.78 22.34
C MET A 1 27.93 16.81 21.23
N LYS A 2 28.77 15.77 21.47
CA LYS A 2 29.25 14.86 20.40
C LYS A 2 28.24 13.77 19.98
N LYS A 3 27.31 13.33 20.82
CA LYS A 3 26.32 12.27 20.50
C LYS A 3 25.19 12.74 19.56
N ASN A 4 24.82 14.02 19.60
CA ASN A 4 23.77 14.54 18.72
C ASN A 4 24.25 14.79 17.29
N LEU A 5 25.58 14.91 17.10
CA LEU A 5 26.17 15.10 15.77
C LEU A 5 26.16 13.79 14.95
N ILE A 6 26.34 12.64 15.62
CA ILE A 6 26.34 11.31 14.96
C ILE A 6 24.95 10.97 14.46
N PHE A 7 23.88 11.27 15.24
CA PHE A 7 22.51 10.99 14.82
C PHE A 7 22.04 11.89 13.66
N ALA A 8 22.44 13.17 13.68
CA ALA A 8 22.18 14.10 12.58
C ALA A 8 22.92 13.69 11.29
N VAL A 9 24.11 13.14 11.39
CA VAL A 9 24.92 12.66 10.25
C VAL A 9 24.31 11.40 9.65
N VAL A 10 23.79 10.45 10.45
CA VAL A 10 23.15 9.22 9.95
C VAL A 10 21.84 9.53 9.23
N VAL A 11 21.04 10.46 9.77
CA VAL A 11 19.79 10.91 9.12
C VAL A 11 20.08 11.73 7.86
N ALA A 12 21.12 12.59 7.89
CA ALA A 12 21.52 13.36 6.72
C ALA A 12 22.09 12.47 5.59
N VAL A 13 22.82 11.41 5.93
CA VAL A 13 23.33 10.43 4.95
C VAL A 13 22.19 9.60 4.34
N ALA A 14 21.18 9.24 5.12
CA ALA A 14 20.00 8.54 4.57
C ALA A 14 19.16 9.43 3.64
N ILE A 15 19.06 10.73 3.94
CA ILE A 15 18.36 11.72 3.10
C ILE A 15 19.20 12.09 1.87
N ALA A 16 20.51 12.19 2.00
CA ALA A 16 21.42 12.44 0.89
C ALA A 16 21.48 11.24 -0.08
N ALA A 17 21.33 10.00 0.40
CA ALA A 17 21.28 8.82 -0.45
C ALA A 17 20.00 8.75 -1.31
N ALA A 18 18.91 9.39 -0.89
CA ALA A 18 17.68 9.49 -1.69
C ALA A 18 17.73 10.58 -2.78
N GLY A 19 18.79 11.39 -2.81
CA GLY A 19 18.99 12.46 -3.79
C GLY A 19 20.39 12.46 -4.39
N ALA A 20 21.24 11.49 -4.03
CA ALA A 20 22.55 11.34 -4.65
C ALA A 20 22.37 10.83 -6.08
N ASP A 21 23.05 11.47 -6.98
CA ASP A 21 23.16 11.13 -8.38
C ASP A 21 23.28 9.61 -8.56
N GLU A 22 22.48 9.07 -9.49
CA GLU A 22 22.41 7.65 -9.82
C GLU A 22 23.69 7.19 -10.53
N ASN A 23 24.84 7.44 -9.91
CA ASN A 23 26.15 7.11 -10.46
C ASN A 23 26.46 5.64 -10.16
N TYR A 24 26.08 4.76 -11.08
CA TYR A 24 26.32 3.33 -11.01
C TYR A 24 27.67 3.01 -11.67
N ALA A 25 28.53 2.25 -10.98
CA ALA A 25 29.85 1.91 -11.48
C ALA A 25 29.80 0.85 -12.60
N THR A 26 28.78 0.00 -12.61
CA THR A 26 28.62 -1.07 -13.59
C THR A 26 27.17 -1.26 -13.98
N GLU A 27 26.90 -1.84 -15.17
CA GLU A 27 25.56 -2.19 -15.63
C GLU A 27 24.85 -3.16 -14.64
N ALA A 28 25.60 -4.07 -14.03
CA ALA A 28 25.07 -5.01 -13.04
C ALA A 28 24.52 -4.35 -11.77
N GLU A 29 24.92 -3.10 -11.50
CA GLU A 29 24.42 -2.32 -10.37
C GLU A 29 23.13 -1.56 -10.69
N LEU A 30 22.77 -1.43 -11.96
CA LEU A 30 21.58 -0.68 -12.34
C LEU A 30 20.30 -1.31 -11.76
N PRO A 31 19.35 -0.49 -11.30
CA PRO A 31 17.99 -0.97 -11.07
C PRO A 31 17.37 -1.40 -12.41
N ARG A 32 16.47 -2.36 -12.37
CA ARG A 32 15.81 -2.84 -13.60
C ARG A 32 14.32 -3.02 -13.42
N ILE A 33 13.63 -3.12 -14.54
CA ILE A 33 12.21 -3.45 -14.59
C ILE A 33 12.07 -4.80 -15.26
N ASP A 34 11.51 -5.78 -14.55
CA ASP A 34 11.16 -7.08 -15.12
C ASP A 34 9.65 -7.10 -15.41
N ALA A 35 9.25 -7.80 -16.48
CA ALA A 35 7.84 -8.06 -16.72
C ALA A 35 7.27 -8.98 -15.63
N LEU A 36 6.13 -8.59 -15.07
CA LEU A 36 5.32 -9.47 -14.25
C LEU A 36 4.41 -10.29 -15.17
N VAL A 37 4.55 -11.60 -15.13
CA VAL A 37 3.62 -12.58 -15.72
C VAL A 37 3.30 -13.58 -14.62
N PHE A 38 2.15 -13.42 -13.99
CA PHE A 38 1.77 -14.20 -12.82
C PHE A 38 0.44 -14.92 -13.05
N LYS A 39 0.40 -16.22 -12.77
CA LYS A 39 -0.84 -16.99 -12.92
C LYS A 39 -1.61 -17.01 -11.60
N SER A 40 -2.79 -16.39 -11.59
CA SER A 40 -3.72 -16.36 -10.46
C SER A 40 -5.03 -17.04 -10.84
N GLU A 41 -5.35 -18.15 -10.19
CA GLU A 41 -6.59 -18.92 -10.42
C GLU A 41 -6.88 -19.20 -11.91
N GLY A 42 -5.85 -19.52 -12.66
CA GLY A 42 -5.99 -19.86 -14.08
C GLY A 42 -5.79 -18.70 -15.05
N SER A 43 -5.94 -17.44 -14.61
CA SER A 43 -5.76 -16.24 -15.44
C SER A 43 -4.36 -15.66 -15.28
N LEU A 44 -3.80 -15.11 -16.35
CA LEU A 44 -2.52 -14.41 -16.31
C LEU A 44 -2.74 -12.96 -15.91
N VAL A 45 -2.11 -12.55 -14.81
CA VAL A 45 -2.01 -11.19 -14.32
C VAL A 45 -0.69 -10.60 -14.78
N TYR A 46 -0.75 -9.50 -15.50
CA TYR A 46 0.42 -8.79 -16.02
C TYR A 46 0.75 -7.57 -15.20
N GLY A 47 1.94 -7.04 -15.39
CA GLY A 47 2.42 -5.84 -14.72
C GLY A 47 3.93 -5.73 -14.79
N GLN A 48 4.53 -5.20 -13.74
CA GLN A 48 5.98 -5.01 -13.66
C GLN A 48 6.51 -5.28 -12.26
N VAL A 49 7.79 -5.67 -12.20
CA VAL A 49 8.57 -5.78 -10.97
C VAL A 49 9.72 -4.81 -11.06
N LEU A 50 9.73 -3.81 -10.20
CA LEU A 50 10.86 -2.88 -10.05
C LEU A 50 11.88 -3.53 -9.11
N VAL A 51 13.08 -3.79 -9.64
CA VAL A 51 14.16 -4.42 -8.89
C VAL A 51 15.19 -3.37 -8.54
N PRO A 52 15.45 -3.11 -7.24
CA PRO A 52 16.41 -2.11 -6.82
C PRO A 52 17.84 -2.46 -7.25
N SER A 53 18.69 -1.44 -7.28
CA SER A 53 20.12 -1.59 -7.50
C SER A 53 20.74 -2.66 -6.61
N SER A 54 21.68 -3.45 -7.15
CA SER A 54 22.44 -4.45 -6.39
C SER A 54 23.38 -3.83 -5.33
N ARG A 55 23.56 -2.51 -5.35
CA ARG A 55 24.28 -1.79 -4.27
C ARG A 55 23.59 -1.87 -2.92
N PHE A 56 22.29 -2.13 -2.88
CA PHE A 56 21.59 -2.44 -1.63
C PHE A 56 21.91 -3.88 -1.23
N ALA A 57 22.83 -4.03 -0.27
CA ALA A 57 23.24 -5.34 0.22
C ALA A 57 22.14 -6.04 1.04
N GLY A 58 22.14 -7.37 1.01
CA GLY A 58 21.26 -8.21 1.81
C GLY A 58 19.84 -8.38 1.21
N ALA A 59 18.99 -9.05 1.97
CA ALA A 59 17.60 -9.27 1.60
C ALA A 59 16.80 -7.96 1.77
N ARG A 60 15.94 -7.67 0.79
CA ARG A 60 15.23 -6.38 0.66
C ARG A 60 13.76 -6.52 1.02
N PRO A 61 13.13 -5.47 1.57
CA PRO A 61 11.68 -5.44 1.65
C PRO A 61 11.05 -5.55 0.27
N CYS A 62 9.87 -6.16 0.21
CA CYS A 62 9.05 -6.23 -1.00
C CYS A 62 7.71 -5.55 -0.77
N VAL A 63 7.26 -4.78 -1.75
CA VAL A 63 5.93 -4.16 -1.80
C VAL A 63 5.15 -4.72 -2.97
N ILE A 64 3.89 -5.10 -2.73
CA ILE A 64 2.90 -5.35 -3.79
C ILE A 64 1.98 -4.16 -3.83
N PHE A 65 1.98 -3.41 -4.93
CA PHE A 65 1.25 -2.15 -5.07
C PHE A 65 0.02 -2.32 -5.95
N CYS A 66 -1.16 -2.43 -5.36
CA CYS A 66 -2.45 -2.60 -6.02
C CYS A 66 -3.09 -1.24 -6.35
N HIS A 67 -3.39 -1.03 -7.64
CA HIS A 67 -4.03 0.20 -8.12
C HIS A 67 -5.51 0.29 -7.72
N GLY A 68 -6.08 1.51 -7.81
CA GLY A 68 -7.50 1.76 -7.61
C GLY A 68 -8.36 1.35 -8.80
N PHE A 69 -9.66 1.60 -8.70
CA PHE A 69 -10.61 1.42 -9.80
C PHE A 69 -10.42 2.56 -10.83
N ALA A 70 -10.48 2.37 -12.10
CA ALA A 70 -10.29 1.21 -12.95
C ALA A 70 -8.80 1.05 -13.36
N GLY A 71 -7.85 1.64 -12.60
CA GLY A 71 -6.43 1.51 -12.86
C GLY A 71 -5.80 2.66 -13.64
N PHE A 72 -6.47 3.79 -13.80
CA PHE A 72 -5.90 4.98 -14.46
C PHE A 72 -4.71 5.58 -13.71
N THR A 73 -4.66 5.38 -12.38
CA THR A 73 -3.55 5.80 -11.54
C THR A 73 -2.85 4.58 -10.98
N ARG A 74 -1.62 4.30 -11.42
CA ARG A 74 -0.85 3.11 -11.01
C ARG A 74 0.21 3.40 -9.96
N TRP A 75 0.47 4.66 -9.65
CA TRP A 75 1.46 5.07 -8.64
C TRP A 75 2.91 4.72 -8.99
N ASP A 76 3.22 4.67 -10.28
CA ASP A 76 4.58 4.38 -10.76
C ASP A 76 5.63 5.32 -10.16
N ASP A 77 5.29 6.59 -9.96
CA ASP A 77 6.15 7.61 -9.35
C ASP A 77 6.57 7.24 -7.91
N VAL A 78 5.59 6.85 -7.08
CA VAL A 78 5.84 6.39 -5.70
C VAL A 78 6.60 5.05 -5.71
N ALA A 79 6.24 4.14 -6.59
CA ALA A 79 6.91 2.85 -6.73
C ALA A 79 8.38 3.00 -7.13
N HIS A 80 8.69 3.91 -8.05
CA HIS A 80 10.08 4.23 -8.41
C HIS A 80 10.86 4.84 -7.24
N ASP A 81 10.24 5.72 -6.44
CA ASP A 81 10.89 6.27 -5.24
C ASP A 81 11.18 5.18 -4.19
N LEU A 82 10.27 4.22 -4.00
CA LEU A 82 10.49 3.05 -3.16
C LEU A 82 11.63 2.18 -3.69
N CYS A 83 11.67 1.94 -5.01
CA CYS A 83 12.72 1.16 -5.65
C CYS A 83 14.10 1.84 -5.49
N ARG A 84 14.20 3.16 -5.69
CA ARG A 84 15.42 3.95 -5.42
C ARG A 84 15.86 3.85 -3.97
N ALA A 85 14.95 3.66 -3.04
CA ALA A 85 15.23 3.44 -1.63
C ALA A 85 15.61 1.97 -1.30
N GLY A 86 15.70 1.08 -2.27
CA GLY A 86 16.11 -0.32 -2.08
C GLY A 86 14.95 -1.27 -1.74
N VAL A 87 13.72 -0.91 -2.06
CA VAL A 87 12.52 -1.77 -1.90
C VAL A 87 12.17 -2.39 -3.25
N ALA A 88 12.03 -3.70 -3.32
CA ALA A 88 11.48 -4.36 -4.51
C ALA A 88 9.97 -4.08 -4.61
N VAL A 89 9.47 -3.70 -5.80
CA VAL A 89 8.06 -3.32 -5.96
C VAL A 89 7.42 -4.11 -7.08
N VAL A 90 6.37 -4.85 -6.76
CA VAL A 90 5.51 -5.56 -7.71
C VAL A 90 4.28 -4.70 -7.97
N ILE A 91 4.04 -4.34 -9.21
CA ILE A 91 2.90 -3.53 -9.65
C ILE A 91 2.04 -4.36 -10.60
N PRO A 92 1.04 -5.09 -10.10
CA PRO A 92 0.13 -5.84 -10.96
C PRO A 92 -0.92 -4.92 -11.58
N HIS A 93 -1.40 -5.30 -12.76
CA HIS A 93 -2.72 -4.93 -13.25
C HIS A 93 -3.70 -5.99 -12.76
N HIS A 94 -4.76 -5.59 -12.08
CA HIS A 94 -5.78 -6.55 -11.62
C HIS A 94 -6.36 -7.35 -12.79
N ARG A 95 -6.87 -8.58 -12.52
CA ARG A 95 -7.56 -9.38 -13.53
C ARG A 95 -8.62 -8.57 -14.27
N GLY A 96 -8.74 -8.76 -15.57
CA GLY A 96 -9.66 -8.02 -16.41
C GLY A 96 -9.29 -6.54 -16.63
N ALA A 97 -8.13 -6.08 -16.13
CA ALA A 97 -7.68 -4.71 -16.31
C ALA A 97 -6.37 -4.65 -17.11
N TRP A 98 -6.27 -3.68 -18.03
CA TRP A 98 -5.02 -3.28 -18.70
C TRP A 98 -4.19 -4.44 -19.29
N GLY A 99 -4.86 -5.39 -19.92
CA GLY A 99 -4.27 -6.55 -20.60
C GLY A 99 -4.17 -7.81 -19.75
N SER A 100 -4.39 -7.75 -18.45
CA SER A 100 -4.51 -8.95 -17.61
C SER A 100 -5.73 -9.76 -18.00
N GLU A 101 -5.58 -11.10 -18.02
CA GLU A 101 -6.64 -12.03 -18.35
C GLU A 101 -7.71 -12.14 -17.27
N GLY A 102 -8.77 -12.87 -17.58
CA GLY A 102 -9.89 -13.13 -16.67
C GLY A 102 -10.89 -11.99 -16.64
N GLU A 103 -11.94 -12.16 -15.85
CA GLU A 103 -12.99 -11.18 -15.69
C GLU A 103 -12.79 -10.37 -14.41
N TYR A 104 -12.96 -9.06 -14.53
CA TYR A 104 -12.86 -8.16 -13.39
C TYR A 104 -14.00 -8.37 -12.41
N THR A 105 -13.63 -8.63 -11.15
CA THR A 105 -14.52 -8.58 -9.99
C THR A 105 -13.72 -8.02 -8.81
N VAL A 106 -14.38 -7.35 -7.86
CA VAL A 106 -13.69 -6.82 -6.67
C VAL A 106 -13.13 -7.93 -5.80
N THR A 107 -13.89 -9.03 -5.63
CA THR A 107 -13.39 -10.22 -4.92
C THR A 107 -12.26 -10.91 -5.65
N GLY A 108 -12.24 -10.88 -6.99
CA GLY A 108 -11.13 -11.33 -7.82
C GLY A 108 -9.85 -10.56 -7.55
N CYS A 109 -9.94 -9.23 -7.46
CA CYS A 109 -8.80 -8.38 -7.12
C CYS A 109 -8.24 -8.68 -5.72
N ILE A 110 -9.11 -9.00 -4.74
CA ILE A 110 -8.67 -9.43 -3.40
C ILE A 110 -7.89 -10.74 -3.49
N ARG A 111 -8.38 -11.73 -4.26
CA ARG A 111 -7.69 -13.01 -4.44
C ARG A 111 -6.36 -12.86 -5.18
N ASP A 112 -6.29 -11.97 -6.18
CA ASP A 112 -5.03 -11.69 -6.87
C ASP A 112 -4.00 -11.07 -5.92
N ALA A 113 -4.40 -10.11 -5.08
CA ALA A 113 -3.53 -9.54 -4.08
C ALA A 113 -3.04 -10.58 -3.06
N GLU A 114 -3.91 -11.49 -2.62
CA GLU A 114 -3.58 -12.60 -1.73
C GLU A 114 -2.58 -13.57 -2.40
N ASN A 115 -2.84 -14.00 -3.63
CA ASN A 115 -1.99 -14.93 -4.36
C ASN A 115 -0.61 -14.32 -4.66
N LEU A 116 -0.55 -13.05 -5.04
CA LEU A 116 0.71 -12.32 -5.23
C LEU A 116 1.50 -12.19 -3.93
N ALA A 117 0.82 -11.94 -2.81
CA ALA A 117 1.47 -11.89 -1.50
C ALA A 117 2.06 -13.24 -1.10
N ARG A 118 1.31 -14.34 -1.29
CA ARG A 118 1.82 -15.70 -1.07
C ARG A 118 3.03 -16.01 -1.95
N TRP A 119 3.00 -15.59 -3.21
CA TRP A 119 4.14 -15.75 -4.11
C TRP A 119 5.35 -14.95 -3.65
N ALA A 120 5.16 -13.69 -3.23
CA ALA A 120 6.24 -12.82 -2.77
C ALA A 120 6.85 -13.26 -1.43
N THR A 121 6.11 -13.98 -0.58
CA THR A 121 6.63 -14.62 0.65
C THR A 121 7.28 -15.97 0.38
N GLY A 122 7.27 -16.47 -0.87
CA GLY A 122 7.86 -17.74 -1.27
C GLY A 122 9.37 -17.67 -1.51
N ALA A 123 10.05 -18.80 -1.31
CA ALA A 123 11.50 -18.89 -1.46
C ALA A 123 12.00 -18.58 -2.89
N ASP A 124 11.25 -18.99 -3.91
CA ASP A 124 11.63 -18.77 -5.33
C ASP A 124 11.64 -17.29 -5.68
N PHE A 125 10.62 -16.53 -5.23
CA PHE A 125 10.58 -15.09 -5.41
C PHE A 125 11.74 -14.42 -4.66
N ALA A 126 11.94 -14.81 -3.40
CA ALA A 126 13.00 -14.28 -2.57
C ALA A 126 14.38 -14.51 -3.18
N ALA A 127 14.64 -15.71 -3.71
CA ALA A 127 15.89 -16.03 -4.41
C ALA A 127 16.07 -15.21 -5.68
N LYS A 128 15.00 -15.07 -6.50
CA LYS A 128 15.07 -14.34 -7.78
C LYS A 128 15.31 -12.84 -7.58
N TYR A 129 14.68 -12.23 -6.59
CA TYR A 129 14.67 -10.78 -6.40
C TYR A 129 15.46 -10.32 -5.16
N GLN A 130 16.08 -11.24 -4.44
CA GLN A 130 16.83 -10.98 -3.20
C GLN A 130 15.98 -10.24 -2.16
N THR A 131 14.75 -10.75 -1.93
CA THR A 131 13.82 -10.16 -0.98
C THR A 131 13.78 -10.93 0.34
N ASP A 132 13.37 -10.24 1.40
CA ASP A 132 13.09 -10.84 2.71
C ASP A 132 11.62 -11.31 2.75
N THR A 133 11.41 -12.61 2.88
CA THR A 133 10.08 -13.22 2.98
C THR A 133 9.28 -12.74 4.19
N ASN A 134 9.95 -12.21 5.22
CA ASN A 134 9.33 -11.63 6.41
C ASN A 134 9.07 -10.12 6.30
N ALA A 135 9.51 -9.49 5.22
CA ALA A 135 9.37 -8.06 4.97
C ALA A 135 8.54 -7.76 3.71
N VAL A 136 7.43 -8.48 3.55
CA VAL A 136 6.46 -8.25 2.48
C VAL A 136 5.35 -7.33 2.97
N TYR A 137 5.11 -6.26 2.21
CA TYR A 137 4.10 -5.24 2.47
C TYR A 137 3.09 -5.18 1.33
N LEU A 138 1.82 -4.97 1.67
CA LEU A 138 0.77 -4.72 0.71
C LEU A 138 0.43 -3.23 0.70
N VAL A 139 0.45 -2.61 -0.46
CA VAL A 139 0.11 -1.19 -0.65
C VAL A 139 -1.07 -1.11 -1.60
N GLY A 140 -2.09 -0.35 -1.25
CA GLY A 140 -3.27 -0.21 -2.10
C GLY A 140 -3.87 1.18 -2.06
N HIS A 141 -4.24 1.69 -3.24
CA HIS A 141 -4.94 2.96 -3.41
C HIS A 141 -6.42 2.70 -3.68
N SER A 142 -7.31 3.45 -3.02
CA SER A 142 -8.76 3.40 -3.29
C SER A 142 -9.30 1.96 -3.21
N MET A 143 -9.87 1.41 -4.28
CA MET A 143 -10.30 0.01 -4.38
C MET A 143 -9.13 -0.98 -4.17
N GLY A 144 -7.92 -0.64 -4.62
CA GLY A 144 -6.71 -1.42 -4.29
C GLY A 144 -6.48 -1.50 -2.77
N GLY A 145 -6.82 -0.45 -2.02
CA GLY A 145 -6.83 -0.47 -0.55
C GLY A 145 -7.80 -1.52 0.01
N ASN A 146 -9.00 -1.64 -0.60
CA ASN A 146 -9.93 -2.71 -0.27
C ASN A 146 -9.35 -4.09 -0.55
N SER A 147 -8.67 -4.24 -1.70
CA SER A 147 -8.06 -5.52 -2.07
C SER A 147 -6.97 -5.93 -1.08
N VAL A 148 -6.04 -5.04 -0.77
CA VAL A 148 -4.88 -5.39 0.08
C VAL A 148 -5.23 -5.59 1.54
N VAL A 149 -6.17 -4.82 2.12
CA VAL A 149 -6.56 -4.99 3.52
C VAL A 149 -7.29 -6.31 3.74
N ASN A 150 -8.18 -6.68 2.80
CA ASN A 150 -8.89 -7.95 2.87
C ASN A 150 -7.98 -9.15 2.58
N ALA A 151 -7.03 -9.03 1.64
CA ALA A 151 -6.02 -10.05 1.39
C ALA A 151 -5.15 -10.29 2.64
N ALA A 152 -4.63 -9.23 3.24
CA ALA A 152 -3.82 -9.32 4.47
C ALA A 152 -4.58 -9.99 5.63
N ALA A 153 -5.86 -9.62 5.81
CA ALA A 153 -6.72 -10.18 6.85
C ALA A 153 -7.01 -11.68 6.66
N ARG A 154 -7.00 -12.17 5.41
CA ARG A 154 -7.28 -13.58 5.08
C ARG A 154 -6.05 -14.46 5.17
N MET A 155 -4.90 -13.96 4.70
CA MET A 155 -3.72 -14.80 4.60
C MET A 155 -2.81 -14.75 5.82
N GLY A 156 -2.76 -13.62 6.53
CA GLY A 156 -1.72 -13.37 7.53
C GLY A 156 -0.31 -13.30 6.92
N GLY A 157 0.72 -13.20 7.74
CA GLY A 157 2.12 -13.34 7.32
C GLY A 157 2.71 -12.17 6.52
N VAL A 158 1.97 -11.08 6.28
CA VAL A 158 2.55 -9.84 5.74
C VAL A 158 3.05 -8.94 6.87
N LYS A 159 4.14 -8.23 6.61
CA LYS A 159 4.74 -7.32 7.61
C LYS A 159 3.90 -6.10 7.86
N GLY A 160 3.23 -5.59 6.83
CA GLY A 160 2.39 -4.42 6.96
C GLY A 160 1.49 -4.17 5.76
N VAL A 161 0.51 -3.30 5.99
CA VAL A 161 -0.46 -2.83 4.98
C VAL A 161 -0.42 -1.31 4.92
N VAL A 162 -0.33 -0.77 3.72
CA VAL A 162 -0.40 0.66 3.44
C VAL A 162 -1.68 0.94 2.66
N LEU A 163 -2.52 1.78 3.21
CA LEU A 163 -3.82 2.15 2.68
C LEU A 163 -3.76 3.62 2.25
N ILE A 164 -3.82 3.88 0.95
CA ILE A 164 -3.74 5.22 0.36
C ILE A 164 -5.13 5.62 -0.11
N ALA A 165 -5.76 6.60 0.53
CA ALA A 165 -7.13 7.02 0.23
C ALA A 165 -8.06 5.81 -0.02
N PRO A 166 -8.07 4.80 0.88
CA PRO A 166 -8.69 3.51 0.60
C PRO A 166 -10.21 3.60 0.59
N CYS A 167 -10.84 2.86 -0.31
CA CYS A 167 -12.29 2.78 -0.41
C CYS A 167 -12.82 1.51 0.27
N ASP A 168 -13.55 1.64 1.37
CA ASP A 168 -14.31 0.52 1.95
C ASP A 168 -15.52 0.21 1.06
N ILE A 169 -15.29 -0.65 0.06
CA ILE A 169 -16.31 -1.04 -0.93
C ILE A 169 -17.52 -1.68 -0.23
N GLY A 170 -17.28 -2.47 0.83
CA GLY A 170 -18.37 -3.08 1.59
C GLY A 170 -19.24 -2.02 2.26
N PHE A 171 -18.65 -1.01 2.91
CA PHE A 171 -19.41 0.09 3.50
C PHE A 171 -20.15 0.88 2.44
N MET A 172 -19.49 1.22 1.36
CA MET A 172 -20.07 2.07 0.30
C MET A 172 -21.28 1.37 -0.36
N SER A 173 -21.15 0.08 -0.66
CA SER A 173 -22.25 -0.72 -1.22
C SER A 173 -23.48 -0.76 -0.30
N GLU A 174 -23.28 -0.86 1.01
CA GLU A 174 -24.39 -0.86 1.98
C GLU A 174 -25.09 0.50 2.12
N GLN A 175 -24.45 1.59 1.70
CA GLN A 175 -25.01 2.95 1.78
C GLN A 175 -25.62 3.44 0.47
N MET A 176 -25.36 2.76 -0.65
CA MET A 176 -25.86 3.11 -1.97
C MET A 176 -26.96 2.16 -2.42
N ARG A 177 -27.95 2.69 -3.15
CA ARG A 177 -28.85 1.84 -3.91
C ARG A 177 -28.08 1.24 -5.10
N ARG A 178 -28.55 0.11 -5.59
CA ARG A 178 -27.92 -0.59 -6.72
C ARG A 178 -27.68 0.30 -7.94
N ASP A 179 -28.67 1.11 -8.31
CA ASP A 179 -28.58 2.01 -9.45
C ASP A 179 -27.56 3.15 -9.22
N GLU A 180 -27.38 3.60 -7.99
CA GLU A 180 -26.37 4.59 -7.61
C GLU A 180 -24.96 3.99 -7.66
N LEU A 181 -24.79 2.78 -7.13
CA LEU A 181 -23.54 2.03 -7.20
C LEU A 181 -23.13 1.78 -8.65
N THR A 182 -24.08 1.34 -9.49
CA THR A 182 -23.81 1.12 -10.92
C THR A 182 -23.36 2.41 -11.62
N ARG A 183 -24.07 3.52 -11.41
CA ARG A 183 -23.67 4.82 -11.99
C ARG A 183 -22.31 5.29 -11.49
N PHE A 184 -22.02 5.09 -10.20
CA PHE A 184 -20.72 5.42 -9.63
C PHE A 184 -19.60 4.64 -10.33
N LEU A 185 -19.74 3.30 -10.45
CA LEU A 185 -18.73 2.45 -11.10
C LEU A 185 -18.53 2.80 -12.58
N ILE A 186 -19.61 3.10 -13.30
CA ILE A 186 -19.54 3.55 -14.70
C ILE A 186 -18.78 4.88 -14.77
N GLY A 187 -19.06 5.84 -13.90
CA GLY A 187 -18.36 7.12 -13.82
C GLY A 187 -16.87 6.98 -13.52
N GLU A 188 -16.51 6.00 -12.72
CA GLU A 188 -15.11 5.68 -12.37
C GLU A 188 -14.38 4.81 -13.42
N GLY A 189 -15.04 4.46 -14.54
CA GLY A 189 -14.41 3.77 -15.66
C GLY A 189 -14.65 2.26 -15.75
N LEU A 190 -15.76 1.75 -15.23
CA LEU A 190 -16.12 0.33 -15.34
C LEU A 190 -16.03 -0.19 -16.78
N HIS A 191 -16.34 0.64 -17.77
CA HIS A 191 -16.38 0.31 -19.19
C HIS A 191 -15.01 -0.07 -19.81
N VAL A 192 -13.88 0.31 -19.19
CA VAL A 192 -12.53 -0.06 -19.69
C VAL A 192 -12.05 -1.42 -19.18
N LEU A 193 -12.81 -2.05 -18.28
CA LEU A 193 -12.45 -3.34 -17.69
C LEU A 193 -13.11 -4.51 -18.45
N HIS A 194 -12.36 -5.57 -18.67
CA HIS A 194 -12.91 -6.82 -19.17
C HIS A 194 -13.72 -7.50 -18.05
N ARG A 195 -15.01 -7.65 -18.24
CA ARG A 195 -15.97 -8.18 -17.28
C ARG A 195 -17.09 -8.93 -17.99
N ALA A 196 -17.77 -9.82 -17.29
CA ALA A 196 -18.93 -10.53 -17.84
C ALA A 196 -20.07 -9.54 -18.19
N SER A 197 -20.42 -8.65 -17.25
CA SER A 197 -21.32 -7.52 -17.45
C SER A 197 -21.16 -6.50 -16.33
N ASP A 198 -21.78 -5.33 -16.43
CA ASP A 198 -21.81 -4.34 -15.35
C ASP A 198 -22.53 -4.89 -14.13
N GLU A 199 -23.64 -5.60 -14.35
CA GLU A 199 -24.44 -6.25 -13.30
C GLU A 199 -23.63 -7.31 -12.56
N ALA A 200 -22.76 -8.06 -13.24
CA ALA A 200 -21.93 -9.09 -12.61
C ALA A 200 -20.94 -8.48 -11.60
N VAL A 201 -20.39 -7.30 -11.89
CA VAL A 201 -19.51 -6.58 -10.96
C VAL A 201 -20.30 -6.04 -9.77
N VAL A 202 -21.49 -5.48 -10.00
CA VAL A 202 -22.37 -5.00 -8.93
C VAL A 202 -22.82 -6.15 -8.04
N ASP A 203 -23.21 -7.29 -8.64
CA ASP A 203 -23.60 -8.50 -7.93
C ASP A 203 -22.46 -9.06 -7.07
N ASP A 204 -21.21 -9.03 -7.56
CA ASP A 204 -20.04 -9.44 -6.78
C ASP A 204 -19.88 -8.55 -5.55
N ILE A 205 -20.02 -7.24 -5.71
CA ILE A 205 -19.91 -6.27 -4.62
C ILE A 205 -21.03 -6.49 -3.60
N GLU A 206 -22.28 -6.51 -4.01
CA GLU A 206 -23.44 -6.63 -3.10
C GLU A 206 -23.42 -7.94 -2.31
N ARG A 207 -23.16 -9.07 -2.99
CA ARG A 207 -23.07 -10.39 -2.34
C ARG A 207 -21.95 -10.49 -1.32
N ASN A 208 -20.87 -9.74 -1.49
CA ASN A 208 -19.69 -9.83 -0.66
C ASN A 208 -19.48 -8.60 0.25
N ALA A 209 -20.38 -7.61 0.23
CA ALA A 209 -20.25 -6.35 0.95
C ALA A 209 -19.83 -6.55 2.41
N ALA A 210 -20.57 -7.33 3.17
CA ALA A 210 -20.30 -7.59 4.58
C ALA A 210 -18.92 -8.23 4.84
N SER A 211 -18.43 -9.07 3.92
CA SER A 211 -17.14 -9.74 4.03
C SER A 211 -15.97 -8.82 3.68
N MET A 212 -16.22 -7.72 2.95
CA MET A 212 -15.22 -6.75 2.50
C MET A 212 -15.11 -5.52 3.42
N ARG A 213 -15.92 -5.45 4.49
CA ARG A 213 -15.88 -4.33 5.44
C ARG A 213 -14.51 -4.20 6.09
N PHE A 214 -13.96 -3.00 6.08
CA PHE A 214 -12.66 -2.70 6.68
C PHE A 214 -12.64 -2.99 8.18
N SER A 215 -13.70 -2.64 8.90
CA SER A 215 -13.81 -2.91 10.34
C SER A 215 -13.78 -4.41 10.69
N ARG A 216 -14.21 -5.27 9.75
CA ARG A 216 -14.06 -6.71 9.86
C ARG A 216 -12.61 -7.15 9.62
N ALA A 217 -12.01 -6.68 8.53
CA ALA A 217 -10.63 -6.99 8.18
C ALA A 217 -9.65 -6.54 9.28
N ALA A 218 -9.87 -5.35 9.86
CA ALA A 218 -9.03 -4.78 10.91
C ALA A 218 -8.78 -5.73 12.07
N ARG A 219 -9.80 -6.47 12.53
CA ARG A 219 -9.71 -7.41 13.66
C ARG A 219 -8.73 -8.56 13.42
N SER A 220 -8.45 -8.88 12.16
CA SER A 220 -7.53 -9.95 11.77
C SER A 220 -6.09 -9.45 11.52
N LEU A 221 -5.82 -8.15 11.71
CA LEU A 221 -4.50 -7.54 11.48
C LEU A 221 -3.62 -7.49 12.74
N ALA A 222 -3.73 -8.49 13.62
CA ALA A 222 -2.83 -8.59 14.78
C ALA A 222 -1.37 -8.78 14.32
N GLY A 223 -0.45 -8.00 14.90
CA GLY A 223 0.97 -8.01 14.54
C GLY A 223 1.32 -7.37 13.18
N VAL A 224 0.33 -7.00 12.38
CA VAL A 224 0.53 -6.37 11.06
C VAL A 224 0.63 -4.86 11.19
N GLY A 225 1.73 -4.24 10.72
CA GLY A 225 1.86 -2.80 10.66
C GLY A 225 0.78 -2.16 9.75
N VAL A 226 0.25 -0.98 10.12
CA VAL A 226 -0.73 -0.28 9.29
C VAL A 226 -0.31 1.17 9.09
N PHE A 227 -0.23 1.60 7.82
CA PHE A 227 -0.11 3.01 7.45
C PHE A 227 -1.36 3.43 6.68
N LEU A 228 -2.11 4.38 7.22
CA LEU A 228 -3.31 4.94 6.59
C LEU A 228 -3.04 6.38 6.15
N ALA A 229 -3.03 6.61 4.83
CA ALA A 229 -2.90 7.91 4.20
C ALA A 229 -4.24 8.39 3.66
N THR A 230 -4.64 9.62 3.96
CA THR A 230 -5.88 10.24 3.46
C THR A 230 -5.61 11.61 2.85
N GLY A 231 -6.46 12.04 1.92
CA GLY A 231 -6.48 13.42 1.42
C GLY A 231 -7.46 14.28 2.23
N GLU A 232 -7.04 15.48 2.64
CA GLU A 232 -7.93 16.42 3.35
C GLU A 232 -9.11 16.89 2.50
N TYR A 233 -8.94 16.87 1.17
CA TYR A 233 -9.93 17.30 0.18
C TYR A 233 -10.44 16.12 -0.65
N ASP A 234 -10.39 14.91 -0.08
CA ASP A 234 -10.93 13.72 -0.75
C ASP A 234 -12.47 13.73 -0.73
N MET A 235 -13.07 13.86 -1.90
CA MET A 235 -14.53 13.88 -2.10
C MET A 235 -15.04 12.55 -2.69
N VAL A 236 -14.16 11.58 -2.90
CA VAL A 236 -14.50 10.28 -3.52
C VAL A 236 -14.83 9.24 -2.45
N VAL A 237 -14.05 9.19 -1.38
CA VAL A 237 -14.24 8.19 -0.33
C VAL A 237 -14.62 8.84 1.01
N PRO A 238 -15.64 8.29 1.71
CA PRO A 238 -16.03 8.81 3.02
C PRO A 238 -14.98 8.45 4.09
N THR A 239 -14.80 9.32 5.07
CA THR A 239 -13.85 9.10 6.19
C THR A 239 -14.41 8.17 7.28
N LYS A 240 -15.72 8.13 7.46
CA LYS A 240 -16.39 7.34 8.51
C LYS A 240 -15.95 5.86 8.57
N PRO A 241 -15.90 5.10 7.45
CA PRO A 241 -15.45 3.71 7.50
C PRO A 241 -13.96 3.59 7.86
N LEU A 242 -13.15 4.63 7.58
CA LEU A 242 -11.73 4.65 7.95
C LEU A 242 -11.54 4.85 9.45
N ASP A 243 -12.40 5.63 10.10
CA ASP A 243 -12.43 5.76 11.56
C ASP A 243 -12.84 4.43 12.20
N MET A 244 -13.91 3.81 11.70
CA MET A 244 -14.36 2.48 12.15
C MET A 244 -13.28 1.40 11.97
N PHE A 245 -12.53 1.45 10.88
CA PHE A 245 -11.38 0.56 10.64
C PHE A 245 -10.29 0.78 11.68
N TRP A 246 -9.91 2.04 11.90
CA TRP A 246 -8.84 2.42 12.81
C TRP A 246 -9.14 1.99 14.24
N ASP A 247 -10.37 2.22 14.69
CA ASP A 247 -10.84 1.86 16.04
C ASP A 247 -10.95 0.34 16.25
N ALA A 248 -11.14 -0.42 15.16
CA ALA A 248 -11.24 -1.88 15.20
C ALA A 248 -9.88 -2.59 15.15
N LEU A 249 -8.78 -1.88 14.93
CA LEU A 249 -7.43 -2.46 14.90
C LEU A 249 -7.06 -3.01 16.28
N PRO A 250 -6.40 -4.20 16.35
CA PRO A 250 -5.93 -4.76 17.62
C PRO A 250 -4.94 -3.81 18.33
N ASN A 251 -5.06 -3.71 19.65
CA ASN A 251 -4.09 -2.99 20.48
C ASN A 251 -2.96 -3.96 20.89
N ASP A 252 -2.06 -4.25 19.98
CA ASP A 252 -1.05 -5.30 20.07
C ASP A 252 0.40 -4.80 19.96
N GLY A 253 0.58 -3.47 20.01
CA GLY A 253 1.89 -2.83 19.85
C GLY A 253 2.42 -2.80 18.42
N ALA A 254 1.69 -3.33 17.43
CA ALA A 254 2.08 -3.21 16.04
C ALA A 254 2.12 -1.74 15.59
N ARG A 255 3.01 -1.44 14.64
CA ARG A 255 3.19 -0.06 14.15
C ARG A 255 1.91 0.45 13.48
N ARG A 256 1.36 1.55 13.98
CA ARG A 256 0.15 2.20 13.48
C ARG A 256 0.44 3.66 13.16
N ILE A 257 0.28 4.05 11.91
CA ILE A 257 0.46 5.44 11.45
C ILE A 257 -0.78 5.86 10.67
N ARG A 258 -1.39 6.97 11.07
CA ARG A 258 -2.46 7.63 10.32
C ARG A 258 -2.00 9.03 9.98
N LYS A 259 -2.02 9.37 8.68
CA LYS A 259 -1.54 10.66 8.20
C LYS A 259 -2.48 11.24 7.15
N SER A 260 -2.82 12.52 7.29
CA SER A 260 -3.57 13.27 6.30
C SER A 260 -2.64 14.17 5.50
N TYR A 261 -2.91 14.31 4.20
CA TYR A 261 -2.17 15.15 3.27
C TYR A 261 -3.10 16.19 2.67
N ARG A 262 -2.62 17.42 2.47
CA ARG A 262 -3.37 18.47 1.80
C ARG A 262 -3.51 18.18 0.31
N ALA A 263 -4.37 17.23 -0.02
CA ALA A 263 -4.55 16.69 -1.36
C ALA A 263 -5.96 16.11 -1.54
N THR A 264 -6.33 15.88 -2.79
CA THR A 264 -7.55 15.16 -3.20
C THR A 264 -7.33 13.65 -3.17
N HIS A 265 -8.28 12.86 -3.66
CA HIS A 265 -8.25 11.39 -3.69
C HIS A 265 -6.97 10.79 -4.28
N SER A 266 -6.41 11.38 -5.33
CA SER A 266 -5.19 10.89 -5.98
C SER A 266 -3.88 11.27 -5.27
N LEU A 267 -3.93 12.02 -4.18
CA LEU A 267 -2.79 12.60 -3.46
C LEU A 267 -1.78 13.32 -4.38
N MET A 268 -2.24 13.84 -5.52
CA MET A 268 -1.40 14.57 -6.46
C MET A 268 -0.78 15.81 -5.76
N GLY A 269 0.50 16.07 -6.01
CA GLY A 269 1.26 17.12 -5.33
C GLY A 269 1.89 16.69 -4.00
N CYS A 270 1.41 15.64 -3.35
CA CYS A 270 1.96 15.12 -2.08
C CYS A 270 2.69 13.78 -2.21
N ARG A 271 2.74 13.17 -3.41
CA ARG A 271 3.25 11.80 -3.61
C ARG A 271 4.71 11.61 -3.22
N ARG A 272 5.56 12.63 -3.42
CA ARG A 272 6.96 12.56 -2.95
C ARG A 272 7.07 12.58 -1.42
N ALA A 273 6.19 13.32 -0.74
CA ALA A 273 6.12 13.30 0.72
C ALA A 273 5.61 11.93 1.21
N LEU A 274 4.56 11.41 0.57
CA LEU A 274 4.05 10.07 0.83
C LEU A 274 5.14 9.01 0.62
N ALA A 275 5.88 9.04 -0.49
CA ALA A 275 6.95 8.08 -0.76
C ALA A 275 8.01 8.07 0.34
N ARG A 276 8.43 9.23 0.85
CA ARG A 276 9.36 9.33 2.00
C ARG A 276 8.78 8.68 3.25
N ASP A 277 7.52 8.98 3.58
CA ASP A 277 6.84 8.41 4.74
C ASP A 277 6.71 6.87 4.61
N LEU A 278 6.47 6.37 3.40
CA LEU A 278 6.40 4.92 3.14
C LEU A 278 7.77 4.26 3.24
N VAL A 279 8.84 4.90 2.73
CA VAL A 279 10.22 4.40 2.92
C VAL A 279 10.54 4.30 4.41
N GLU A 280 10.17 5.30 5.19
CA GLU A 280 10.36 5.28 6.64
C GLU A 280 9.56 4.13 7.28
N PHE A 281 8.28 3.98 6.92
CA PHE A 281 7.44 2.92 7.45
C PHE A 281 7.95 1.52 7.11
N ILE A 282 8.48 1.30 5.91
CA ILE A 282 8.92 0.00 5.42
C ILE A 282 10.31 -0.36 5.94
N LYS A 283 11.27 0.57 5.91
CA LYS A 283 12.68 0.30 6.18
C LYS A 283 13.11 0.45 7.64
N PHE A 284 12.36 1.22 8.42
CA PHE A 284 12.67 1.48 9.83
C PHE A 284 11.54 0.96 10.72
N PRO A 285 11.35 -0.39 10.82
CA PRO A 285 10.41 -0.92 11.78
C PRO A 285 10.82 -0.47 13.18
N LEU A 286 9.84 -0.13 14.04
CA LEU A 286 10.12 0.14 15.45
C LEU A 286 10.86 -1.09 16.03
N PRO A 287 11.85 -0.90 16.92
CA PRO A 287 12.45 -2.01 17.64
C PRO A 287 11.34 -2.82 18.31
N SER A 288 11.47 -4.16 18.23
CA SER A 288 10.54 -5.07 18.91
C SER A 288 10.55 -4.78 20.40
N ALA A 289 9.40 -4.93 21.06
CA ALA A 289 9.23 -4.67 22.50
C ALA A 289 10.13 -5.52 23.43
N GLY A 290 11.08 -6.31 22.87
CA GLY A 290 12.08 -7.10 23.58
C GLY A 290 13.43 -6.43 23.80
N ASP A 291 13.73 -5.32 23.08
CA ASP A 291 15.01 -4.60 23.25
C ASP A 291 14.88 -3.47 24.29
N GLY A 292 14.29 -3.80 25.42
CA GLY A 292 14.11 -2.91 26.52
C GLY A 292 15.43 -2.54 27.19
N ALA A 293 16.00 -1.36 26.87
CA ALA A 293 16.78 -0.52 27.80
C ALA A 293 17.17 0.88 27.28
N GLU A 294 16.84 1.34 26.08
CA GLU A 294 17.23 2.71 25.65
C GLU A 294 16.14 3.57 24.96
N ALA A 295 14.89 3.17 24.93
CA ALA A 295 13.80 3.91 24.26
C ALA A 295 13.19 5.08 25.10
N SER A 296 13.83 5.50 26.18
CA SER A 296 13.28 6.55 27.07
C SER A 296 13.87 7.94 26.80
N ARG A 297 14.10 8.35 25.56
CA ARG A 297 14.39 9.75 25.18
C ARG A 297 14.14 10.08 23.71
N CYS A 298 12.96 9.86 23.20
CA CYS A 298 12.54 10.55 21.97
C CYS A 298 11.07 11.00 22.09
N GLY A 299 10.85 11.93 23.01
CA GLY A 299 9.58 12.66 23.10
C GLY A 299 9.54 13.73 22.03
N ILE A 300 8.93 13.47 20.90
CA ILE A 300 8.49 14.54 20.00
C ILE A 300 7.14 15.02 20.52
N ILE A 301 7.19 16.08 21.29
CA ILE A 301 6.01 16.83 21.73
C ILE A 301 5.51 17.61 20.53
N PHE A 302 4.39 17.19 19.94
CA PHE A 302 3.61 18.06 19.06
C PHE A 302 2.90 19.12 19.92
N ALA A 303 3.52 20.30 20.02
CA ALA A 303 2.87 21.46 20.62
C ALA A 303 1.75 21.94 19.69
N ASN A 304 0.51 21.74 20.13
CA ASN A 304 -0.67 22.36 19.55
C ASN A 304 -0.62 23.87 19.86
N SER A 305 -0.12 24.69 18.93
CA SER A 305 -0.29 26.14 19.02
C SER A 305 -1.58 26.56 18.32
N ARG A 306 -2.71 26.44 19.01
CA ARG A 306 -3.87 27.27 18.68
C ARG A 306 -3.50 28.71 19.04
N LYS A 307 -3.25 29.55 18.05
CA LYS A 307 -3.31 31.00 18.22
C LYS A 307 -4.73 31.45 17.88
N ASP A 308 -5.36 31.96 18.89
CA ASP A 308 -6.65 32.65 18.88
C ASP A 308 -6.55 33.95 18.03
N PRO A 309 -7.42 34.23 17.03
CA PRO A 309 -7.37 35.45 16.26
C PRO A 309 -8.32 36.51 16.83
N HIS A 310 -8.18 36.92 18.06
CA HIS A 310 -8.80 38.12 18.60
C HIS A 310 -7.95 38.69 19.75
N ARG A 311 -6.93 39.46 19.36
CA ARG A 311 -6.51 40.70 20.04
C ARG A 311 -5.54 41.48 19.17
#